data_6cd32ff968a460d8b71fdd04a8702089
#
_entry.id   6cd32ff968a460d8b71fdd04a8702089
#
_cell.length_a   1.000
_cell.length_b   1.000
_cell.length_c   1.000
_cell.angle_alpha   90.00
_cell.angle_beta   90.00
_cell.angle_gamma   90.00
#
_symmetry.space_group_name_H-M   'P 1'
#
loop_
_entity.id
_entity.type
_entity.pdbx_description
1 polymer ?
#
loop_
_entity_poly.entity_id
_entity_poly.type
_entity_poly.pdbx_seq_one_letter_code
_entity_poly.pdbx_strand_id
1 'polypeptide(L)'
;MHIAFYTNVLRNYYMAGRLALPEGVSCAAYYVQGEDDWSPGHMRVSAAADAVLFLWMGTGLDRPFLRHASAYLLRAQKCHAFLVENSGAERISHGMTDDDLMELRRYFRFDGEENVRGAMLYLAARFGGYEGDVPAPQEQPWHGVWHPDYRGNCADIAAYRAAHVDPARPTAGIVFYRSEWIMGDFTYHTALVRAFEAAGLNVIPVFTNTLANAELGSPPFAETLHRYFY
;
A
#
# COMPACT_ATOMS: atom_id res chain seq x y z
N MET A 1 -9.04 14.67 -14.97
CA MET A 1 -9.48 14.60 -13.55
C MET A 1 -8.31 14.83 -12.63
N HIS A 2 -8.44 15.69 -11.64
CA HIS A 2 -7.45 15.94 -10.60
C HIS A 2 -7.92 15.35 -9.26
N ILE A 3 -7.10 14.49 -8.64
CA ILE A 3 -7.41 13.80 -7.38
C ILE A 3 -6.50 14.35 -6.27
N ALA A 4 -7.08 14.79 -5.16
CA ALA A 4 -6.33 15.08 -3.95
C ALA A 4 -6.35 13.85 -3.03
N PHE A 5 -5.20 13.27 -2.74
CA PHE A 5 -5.04 12.06 -1.94
C PHE A 5 -4.34 12.37 -0.62
N TYR A 6 -5.07 12.17 0.47
CA TYR A 6 -4.58 12.38 1.84
C TYR A 6 -4.36 11.03 2.53
N THR A 7 -3.21 10.86 3.14
CA THR A 7 -2.90 9.62 3.85
C THR A 7 -1.95 9.82 5.02
N ASN A 8 -2.12 9.03 6.09
CA ASN A 8 -1.14 8.88 7.16
C ASN A 8 -0.22 7.66 6.97
N VAL A 9 -0.32 7.01 5.81
CA VAL A 9 0.49 5.84 5.45
C VAL A 9 1.61 6.29 4.51
N LEU A 10 2.81 6.42 5.06
CA LEU A 10 3.97 7.01 4.36
C LEU A 10 4.27 6.33 3.03
N ARG A 11 4.18 5.00 2.97
CA ARG A 11 4.41 4.25 1.72
C ARG A 11 3.42 4.65 0.62
N ASN A 12 2.13 4.80 0.96
CA ASN A 12 1.10 5.17 -0.01
C ASN A 12 1.27 6.61 -0.50
N TYR A 13 1.73 7.51 0.38
CA TYR A 13 2.13 8.86 -0.01
C TYR A 13 3.25 8.83 -1.07
N TYR A 14 4.33 8.08 -0.83
CA TYR A 14 5.43 7.97 -1.79
C TYR A 14 5.01 7.28 -3.09
N MET A 15 4.24 6.20 -3.02
CA MET A 15 3.72 5.53 -4.22
C MET A 15 2.85 6.48 -5.05
N ALA A 16 1.88 7.16 -4.41
CA ALA A 16 0.99 8.09 -5.11
C ALA A 16 1.73 9.30 -5.71
N GLY A 17 2.81 9.76 -5.06
CA GLY A 17 3.62 10.89 -5.54
C GLY A 17 4.47 10.59 -6.77
N ARG A 18 4.68 9.32 -7.11
CA ARG A 18 5.51 8.90 -8.26
C ARG A 18 4.73 8.20 -9.39
N LEU A 19 3.41 8.13 -9.28
CA LEU A 19 2.57 7.46 -10.26
C LEU A 19 2.72 8.08 -11.66
N ALA A 20 2.96 7.21 -12.64
CA ALA A 20 2.80 7.57 -14.05
C ALA A 20 1.32 7.42 -14.44
N LEU A 21 0.58 8.53 -14.43
CA LEU A 21 -0.82 8.59 -14.82
C LEU A 21 -0.96 9.08 -16.26
N PRO A 22 -1.99 8.66 -17.00
CA PRO A 22 -2.22 9.09 -18.37
C PRO A 22 -2.61 10.58 -18.42
N GLU A 23 -2.50 11.16 -19.62
CA GLU A 23 -2.91 12.53 -19.87
C GLU A 23 -4.35 12.78 -19.41
N GLY A 24 -4.58 13.92 -18.78
CA GLY A 24 -5.88 14.29 -18.24
C GLY A 24 -6.18 13.72 -16.84
N VAL A 25 -5.35 12.81 -16.32
CA VAL A 25 -5.47 12.30 -14.94
C VAL A 25 -4.26 12.72 -14.11
N SER A 26 -4.49 13.28 -12.93
CA SER A 26 -3.42 13.66 -12.01
C SER A 26 -3.80 13.39 -10.56
N CYS A 27 -2.79 13.07 -9.73
CA CYS A 27 -2.94 12.86 -8.31
C CYS A 27 -1.93 13.74 -7.56
N ALA A 28 -2.42 14.51 -6.60
CA ALA A 28 -1.58 15.21 -5.63
C ALA A 28 -1.71 14.52 -4.28
N ALA A 29 -0.61 13.91 -3.83
CA ALA A 29 -0.57 13.21 -2.55
C ALA A 29 -0.13 14.12 -1.41
N TYR A 30 -0.74 13.94 -0.24
CA TYR A 30 -0.46 14.69 0.98
C TYR A 30 -0.28 13.72 2.14
N TYR A 31 0.90 13.75 2.75
CA TYR A 31 1.14 13.01 3.99
C TYR A 31 0.68 13.84 5.18
N VAL A 32 -0.21 13.27 5.98
CA VAL A 32 -0.81 13.94 7.13
C VAL A 32 -0.54 13.13 8.39
N GLN A 33 0.09 13.73 9.39
CA GLN A 33 0.21 13.13 10.71
C GLN A 33 -1.07 13.37 11.51
N GLY A 34 -1.38 12.45 12.45
CA GLY A 34 -2.70 12.35 13.07
C GLY A 34 -3.17 13.54 13.93
N GLU A 35 -2.32 14.53 14.17
CA GLU A 35 -2.62 15.71 14.98
C GLU A 35 -2.72 17.00 14.15
N ASP A 36 -2.45 16.92 12.84
CA ASP A 36 -2.54 18.08 11.97
C ASP A 36 -3.99 18.55 11.83
N ASP A 37 -4.21 19.84 11.87
CA ASP A 37 -5.50 20.43 11.63
C ASP A 37 -5.79 20.60 10.12
N TRP A 38 -7.08 20.53 9.76
CA TRP A 38 -7.56 20.85 8.42
C TRP A 38 -7.35 22.33 8.09
N SER A 39 -6.22 22.65 7.49
CA SER A 39 -5.78 24.01 7.24
C SER A 39 -6.46 24.67 6.03
N PRO A 40 -6.40 26.01 5.90
CA PRO A 40 -6.83 26.71 4.67
C PRO A 40 -6.10 26.23 3.41
N GLY A 41 -4.87 25.69 3.54
CA GLY A 41 -4.13 25.06 2.45
C GLY A 41 -4.84 23.82 1.95
N HIS A 42 -5.20 22.90 2.86
CA HIS A 42 -5.95 21.70 2.55
C HIS A 42 -7.32 22.02 1.91
N MET A 43 -8.03 23.04 2.42
CA MET A 43 -9.30 23.48 1.85
C MET A 43 -9.15 23.93 0.38
N ARG A 44 -8.13 24.74 0.06
CA ARG A 44 -7.90 25.21 -1.31
C ARG A 44 -7.58 24.06 -2.26
N VAL A 45 -6.71 23.15 -1.85
CA VAL A 45 -6.34 21.98 -2.66
C VAL A 45 -7.55 21.09 -2.92
N SER A 46 -8.31 20.77 -1.87
CA SER A 46 -9.50 19.94 -2.00
C SER A 46 -10.61 20.59 -2.79
N ALA A 47 -10.75 21.93 -2.72
CA ALA A 47 -11.71 22.67 -3.54
C ALA A 47 -11.35 22.61 -5.04
N ALA A 48 -10.06 22.66 -5.36
CA ALA A 48 -9.56 22.59 -6.74
C ALA A 48 -9.58 21.15 -7.33
N ALA A 49 -9.55 20.12 -6.49
CA ALA A 49 -9.60 18.72 -6.94
C ALA A 49 -11.01 18.34 -7.43
N ASP A 50 -11.11 17.42 -8.39
CA ASP A 50 -12.39 16.86 -8.83
C ASP A 50 -12.92 15.82 -7.82
N ALA A 51 -12.01 15.04 -7.21
CA ALA A 51 -12.31 14.14 -6.10
C ALA A 51 -11.25 14.19 -5.02
N VAL A 52 -11.66 13.88 -3.79
CA VAL A 52 -10.77 13.81 -2.62
C VAL A 52 -10.82 12.42 -2.03
N LEU A 53 -9.66 11.80 -1.85
CA LEU A 53 -9.54 10.46 -1.28
C LEU A 53 -8.71 10.52 0.01
N PHE A 54 -9.23 9.91 1.06
CA PHE A 54 -8.54 9.72 2.34
C PHE A 54 -8.28 8.24 2.55
N LEU A 55 -7.01 7.88 2.73
CA LEU A 55 -6.62 6.56 3.21
C LEU A 55 -5.97 6.71 4.58
N TRP A 56 -6.62 6.15 5.58
CA TRP A 56 -6.21 6.31 6.96
C TRP A 56 -6.04 4.98 7.66
N MET A 57 -4.84 4.71 8.16
CA MET A 57 -4.55 3.55 8.98
C MET A 57 -4.74 3.90 10.46
N GLY A 58 -5.45 3.04 11.19
CA GLY A 58 -5.75 3.22 12.61
C GLY A 58 -7.24 3.50 12.86
N THR A 59 -7.62 3.42 14.12
CA THR A 59 -9.01 3.53 14.55
C THR A 59 -9.47 4.97 14.71
N GLY A 60 -10.67 5.25 14.24
CA GLY A 60 -11.48 6.40 14.60
C GLY A 60 -11.40 7.58 13.66
N LEU A 61 -12.60 8.10 13.37
CA LEU A 61 -12.83 9.40 12.74
C LEU A 61 -12.68 10.57 13.73
N ASP A 62 -12.31 10.29 14.98
CA ASP A 62 -12.22 11.28 16.07
C ASP A 62 -10.99 12.20 15.94
N ARG A 63 -10.13 11.93 14.97
CA ARG A 63 -9.01 12.81 14.67
C ARG A 63 -9.49 14.17 14.19
N PRO A 64 -9.01 15.28 14.76
CA PRO A 64 -9.44 16.62 14.38
C PRO A 64 -9.36 16.87 12.87
N PHE A 65 -8.26 16.43 12.24
CA PHE A 65 -8.07 16.52 10.79
C PHE A 65 -9.23 15.89 10.00
N LEU A 66 -9.55 14.60 10.26
CA LEU A 66 -10.60 13.88 9.52
C LEU A 66 -11.98 14.47 9.79
N ARG A 67 -12.27 14.86 11.04
CA ARG A 67 -13.53 15.46 11.43
C ARG A 67 -13.75 16.81 10.73
N HIS A 68 -12.74 17.68 10.71
CA HIS A 68 -12.82 18.97 10.06
C HIS A 68 -12.87 18.85 8.53
N ALA A 69 -12.09 17.90 7.96
CA ALA A 69 -12.12 17.60 6.54
C ALA A 69 -13.50 17.12 6.11
N SER A 70 -14.09 16.14 6.81
CA SER A 70 -15.43 15.62 6.45
C SER A 70 -16.52 16.70 6.52
N ALA A 71 -16.52 17.51 7.58
CA ALA A 71 -17.48 18.59 7.74
C ALA A 71 -17.36 19.65 6.62
N TYR A 72 -16.13 19.97 6.21
CA TYR A 72 -15.88 20.89 5.10
C TYR A 72 -16.36 20.32 3.77
N LEU A 73 -15.94 19.08 3.44
CA LEU A 73 -16.24 18.46 2.15
C LEU A 73 -17.72 18.14 1.97
N LEU A 74 -18.40 17.69 3.01
CA LEU A 74 -19.86 17.50 2.99
C LEU A 74 -20.59 18.80 2.75
N ARG A 75 -20.19 19.89 3.42
CA ARG A 75 -20.80 21.21 3.20
C ARG A 75 -20.55 21.71 1.78
N ALA A 76 -19.36 21.46 1.23
CA ALA A 76 -19.00 21.83 -0.13
C ALA A 76 -19.61 20.90 -1.20
N GLN A 77 -20.32 19.84 -0.81
CA GLN A 77 -20.87 18.80 -1.72
C GLN A 77 -19.78 18.23 -2.66
N LYS A 78 -18.57 18.11 -2.14
CA LYS A 78 -17.41 17.63 -2.91
C LYS A 78 -17.43 16.10 -2.97
N CYS A 79 -17.19 15.52 -4.14
CA CYS A 79 -16.98 14.07 -4.28
C CYS A 79 -15.76 13.65 -3.46
N HIS A 80 -15.96 12.77 -2.48
CA HIS A 80 -14.88 12.30 -1.61
C HIS A 80 -15.17 10.95 -0.97
N ALA A 81 -14.10 10.20 -0.68
CA ALA A 81 -14.13 8.94 0.04
C ALA A 81 -13.19 8.95 1.24
N PHE A 82 -13.66 8.39 2.36
CA PHE A 82 -12.86 8.08 3.53
C PHE A 82 -12.68 6.58 3.63
N LEU A 83 -11.46 6.11 3.37
CA LEU A 83 -11.06 4.70 3.53
C LEU A 83 -10.34 4.55 4.86
N VAL A 84 -11.12 4.43 5.93
CA VAL A 84 -10.63 4.30 7.31
C VAL A 84 -11.02 2.94 7.84
N GLU A 85 -10.10 2.23 8.49
CA GLU A 85 -10.38 0.93 9.08
C GLU A 85 -11.40 1.04 10.24
N ASN A 86 -12.40 0.15 10.23
CA ASN A 86 -13.37 -0.06 11.33
C ASN A 86 -14.13 1.19 11.81
N SER A 87 -14.46 2.12 10.93
CA SER A 87 -14.92 3.44 11.35
C SER A 87 -16.31 3.87 10.91
N GLY A 88 -17.01 3.11 10.09
CA GLY A 88 -18.27 3.60 9.47
C GLY A 88 -18.05 4.84 8.59
N ALA A 89 -16.89 4.95 7.99
CA ALA A 89 -16.46 6.05 7.13
C ALA A 89 -17.34 6.22 5.87
N GLU A 90 -18.08 5.20 5.50
CA GLU A 90 -19.07 5.21 4.43
C GLU A 90 -20.09 6.35 4.62
N ARG A 91 -20.47 6.60 5.86
CA ARG A 91 -21.49 7.62 6.20
C ARG A 91 -21.03 9.05 6.01
N ILE A 92 -19.70 9.25 5.90
CA ILE A 92 -19.12 10.57 5.71
C ILE A 92 -18.46 10.72 4.33
N SER A 93 -18.53 9.69 3.49
CA SER A 93 -18.18 9.77 2.07
C SER A 93 -19.35 10.38 1.29
N HIS A 94 -19.07 11.06 0.19
CA HIS A 94 -20.08 11.73 -0.61
C HIS A 94 -19.78 11.60 -2.10
N GLY A 95 -20.83 11.38 -2.90
CA GLY A 95 -20.73 11.28 -4.35
C GLY A 95 -20.22 9.93 -4.87
N MET A 96 -20.03 8.95 -3.97
CA MET A 96 -19.60 7.58 -4.29
C MET A 96 -20.59 6.59 -3.69
N THR A 97 -20.80 5.46 -4.36
CA THR A 97 -21.64 4.35 -3.87
C THR A 97 -20.85 3.45 -2.91
N ASP A 98 -21.54 2.57 -2.19
CA ASP A 98 -20.87 1.57 -1.34
C ASP A 98 -19.99 0.62 -2.17
N ASP A 99 -20.41 0.30 -3.39
CA ASP A 99 -19.61 -0.52 -4.33
C ASP A 99 -18.32 0.22 -4.74
N ASP A 100 -18.39 1.52 -5.00
CA ASP A 100 -17.21 2.33 -5.30
C ASP A 100 -16.23 2.32 -4.11
N LEU A 101 -16.74 2.46 -2.89
CA LEU A 101 -15.92 2.42 -1.67
C LEU A 101 -15.31 1.04 -1.43
N MET A 102 -16.07 -0.03 -1.68
CA MET A 102 -15.53 -1.40 -1.57
C MET A 102 -14.43 -1.65 -2.59
N GLU A 103 -14.61 -1.22 -3.84
CA GLU A 103 -13.59 -1.41 -4.87
C GLU A 103 -12.32 -0.61 -4.57
N LEU A 104 -12.43 0.65 -4.14
CA LEU A 104 -11.30 1.44 -3.69
C LEU A 104 -10.55 0.77 -2.53
N ARG A 105 -11.28 0.20 -1.55
CA ARG A 105 -10.67 -0.55 -0.45
C ARG A 105 -9.90 -1.77 -0.93
N ARG A 106 -10.37 -2.48 -1.95
CA ARG A 106 -9.65 -3.64 -2.50
C ARG A 106 -8.29 -3.25 -3.06
N TYR A 107 -8.19 -2.14 -3.80
CA TYR A 107 -6.90 -1.64 -4.29
C TYR A 107 -5.91 -1.39 -3.14
N PHE A 108 -6.32 -0.67 -2.12
CA PHE A 108 -5.44 -0.34 -1.01
C PHE A 108 -5.18 -1.53 -0.06
N ARG A 109 -6.11 -2.48 0.04
CA ARG A 109 -5.95 -3.71 0.80
C ARG A 109 -4.86 -4.60 0.22
N PHE A 110 -4.80 -4.71 -1.10
CA PHE A 110 -3.79 -5.50 -1.77
C PHE A 110 -2.43 -4.80 -1.82
N ASP A 111 -2.43 -3.48 -1.71
CA ASP A 111 -1.24 -2.63 -1.64
C ASP A 111 -0.41 -2.65 -2.94
N GLY A 112 0.66 -1.86 -3.00
CA GLY A 112 1.54 -1.80 -4.15
C GLY A 112 1.21 -0.67 -5.13
N GLU A 113 2.23 -0.20 -5.87
CA GLU A 113 2.12 0.97 -6.74
C GLU A 113 1.09 0.80 -7.84
N GLU A 114 1.03 -0.40 -8.46
CA GLU A 114 0.04 -0.68 -9.51
C GLU A 114 -1.40 -0.67 -8.97
N ASN A 115 -1.61 -1.10 -7.73
CA ASN A 115 -2.91 -0.99 -7.10
C ASN A 115 -3.27 0.47 -6.75
N VAL A 116 -2.31 1.25 -6.26
CA VAL A 116 -2.54 2.69 -6.03
C VAL A 116 -2.84 3.40 -7.35
N ARG A 117 -2.10 3.07 -8.42
CA ARG A 117 -2.37 3.56 -9.77
C ARG A 117 -3.78 3.15 -10.25
N GLY A 118 -4.13 1.89 -10.07
CA GLY A 118 -5.46 1.35 -10.42
C GLY A 118 -6.59 2.10 -9.70
N ALA A 119 -6.44 2.40 -8.41
CA ALA A 119 -7.40 3.19 -7.65
C ALA A 119 -7.60 4.60 -8.23
N MET A 120 -6.53 5.28 -8.66
CA MET A 120 -6.63 6.60 -9.28
C MET A 120 -7.30 6.53 -10.66
N LEU A 121 -7.00 5.50 -11.46
CA LEU A 121 -7.66 5.27 -12.75
C LEU A 121 -9.13 4.89 -12.58
N TYR A 122 -9.46 4.10 -11.56
CA TYR A 122 -10.84 3.78 -11.22
C TYR A 122 -11.65 5.05 -10.93
N LEU A 123 -11.12 5.94 -10.09
CA LEU A 123 -11.75 7.24 -9.82
C LEU A 123 -11.91 8.07 -11.10
N ALA A 124 -10.88 8.10 -11.93
CA ALA A 124 -10.91 8.84 -13.19
C ALA A 124 -11.95 8.30 -14.17
N ALA A 125 -12.07 6.98 -14.30
CA ALA A 125 -13.08 6.36 -15.16
C ALA A 125 -14.50 6.57 -14.62
N ARG A 126 -14.68 6.39 -13.31
CA ARG A 126 -16.00 6.43 -12.67
C ARG A 126 -16.59 7.83 -12.57
N PHE A 127 -15.74 8.84 -12.33
CA PHE A 127 -16.16 10.21 -12.02
C PHE A 127 -15.56 11.29 -12.92
N GLY A 128 -14.56 10.96 -13.75
CA GLY A 128 -13.81 11.92 -14.56
C GLY A 128 -13.90 11.70 -16.07
N GLY A 129 -14.66 10.69 -16.53
CA GLY A 129 -14.81 10.40 -17.97
C GLY A 129 -13.54 9.82 -18.62
N TYR A 130 -12.65 9.20 -17.85
CA TYR A 130 -11.53 8.46 -18.41
C TYR A 130 -12.01 7.17 -19.06
N GLU A 131 -11.69 6.97 -20.34
CA GLU A 131 -12.14 5.82 -21.14
C GLU A 131 -11.02 4.76 -21.36
N GLY A 132 -9.85 4.96 -20.76
CA GLY A 132 -8.74 4.01 -20.86
C GLY A 132 -8.91 2.78 -19.96
N ASP A 133 -7.92 1.89 -20.01
CA ASP A 133 -7.91 0.67 -19.22
C ASP A 133 -7.76 0.96 -17.72
N VAL A 134 -8.60 0.32 -16.92
CA VAL A 134 -8.56 0.35 -15.46
C VAL A 134 -8.22 -1.05 -14.96
N PRO A 135 -6.96 -1.31 -14.55
CA PRO A 135 -6.56 -2.63 -14.09
C PRO A 135 -7.32 -3.00 -12.82
N ALA A 136 -7.83 -4.23 -12.76
CA ALA A 136 -8.46 -4.75 -11.55
C ALA A 136 -7.46 -4.83 -10.38
N PRO A 137 -7.91 -4.72 -9.11
CA PRO A 137 -7.06 -4.88 -7.95
C PRO A 137 -6.35 -6.24 -7.97
N GLN A 138 -5.02 -6.23 -7.86
CA GLN A 138 -4.18 -7.43 -7.90
C GLN A 138 -3.61 -7.73 -6.53
N GLU A 139 -3.91 -8.93 -6.05
CA GLU A 139 -3.36 -9.40 -4.78
C GLU A 139 -1.85 -9.59 -4.89
N GLN A 140 -1.12 -9.01 -3.94
CA GLN A 140 0.31 -9.15 -3.81
C GLN A 140 0.64 -10.27 -2.78
N PRO A 141 1.72 -11.06 -2.98
CA PRO A 141 2.13 -12.08 -2.03
C PRO A 141 2.22 -11.57 -0.59
N TRP A 142 1.68 -12.35 0.36
CA TRP A 142 1.70 -11.99 1.78
C TRP A 142 3.02 -12.30 2.47
N HIS A 143 3.76 -13.25 1.93
CA HIS A 143 5.10 -13.64 2.37
C HIS A 143 5.86 -14.24 1.20
N GLY A 144 7.18 -14.28 1.32
CA GLY A 144 8.00 -14.89 0.28
C GLY A 144 9.49 -14.68 0.53
N VAL A 145 10.31 -15.41 -0.24
CA VAL A 145 11.75 -15.18 -0.28
C VAL A 145 12.07 -14.08 -1.30
N TRP A 146 12.99 -13.22 -0.93
CA TRP A 146 13.54 -12.21 -1.83
C TRP A 146 15.07 -12.21 -1.74
N HIS A 147 15.74 -12.07 -2.86
CA HIS A 147 17.18 -11.93 -2.91
C HIS A 147 17.57 -11.07 -4.12
N PRO A 148 18.62 -10.24 -4.05
CA PRO A 148 18.99 -9.35 -5.15
C PRO A 148 19.26 -10.07 -6.48
N ASP A 149 19.70 -11.32 -6.43
CA ASP A 149 20.02 -12.14 -7.62
C ASP A 149 18.95 -13.18 -7.96
N TYR A 150 17.90 -13.33 -7.14
CA TYR A 150 16.84 -14.31 -7.39
C TYR A 150 15.67 -13.66 -8.16
N ARG A 151 15.34 -14.26 -9.30
CA ARG A 151 14.23 -13.82 -10.17
C ARG A 151 13.10 -14.86 -10.26
N GLY A 152 13.15 -15.89 -9.42
CA GLY A 152 12.14 -16.93 -9.38
C GLY A 152 10.88 -16.53 -8.58
N ASN A 153 9.99 -17.51 -8.43
CA ASN A 153 8.77 -17.33 -7.64
C ASN A 153 9.12 -17.16 -6.14
N CYS A 154 8.77 -16.03 -5.55
CA CYS A 154 9.06 -15.73 -4.15
C CYS A 154 8.41 -16.70 -3.14
N ALA A 155 7.36 -17.43 -3.53
CA ALA A 155 6.73 -18.46 -2.70
C ALA A 155 7.47 -19.81 -2.74
N ASP A 156 8.38 -20.02 -3.72
CA ASP A 156 9.07 -21.30 -3.93
C ASP A 156 10.43 -21.31 -3.21
N ILE A 157 10.40 -21.64 -1.93
CA ILE A 157 11.61 -21.76 -1.12
C ILE A 157 12.52 -22.91 -1.59
N ALA A 158 11.97 -23.99 -2.16
CA ALA A 158 12.76 -25.12 -2.62
C ALA A 158 13.60 -24.73 -3.83
N ALA A 159 13.03 -24.03 -4.80
CA ALA A 159 13.76 -23.49 -5.94
C ALA A 159 14.81 -22.46 -5.51
N TYR A 160 14.49 -21.62 -4.53
CA TYR A 160 15.47 -20.67 -3.98
C TYR A 160 16.65 -21.39 -3.34
N ARG A 161 16.38 -22.38 -2.45
CA ARG A 161 17.43 -23.15 -1.78
C ARG A 161 18.34 -23.88 -2.79
N ALA A 162 17.76 -24.46 -3.81
CA ALA A 162 18.52 -25.16 -4.86
C ALA A 162 19.47 -24.22 -5.62
N ALA A 163 19.10 -22.94 -5.77
CA ALA A 163 19.87 -21.97 -6.52
C ALA A 163 20.89 -21.19 -5.66
N HIS A 164 20.64 -21.00 -4.36
CA HIS A 164 21.39 -20.04 -3.52
C HIS A 164 21.93 -20.61 -2.20
N VAL A 165 21.63 -21.87 -1.86
CA VAL A 165 22.07 -22.46 -0.59
C VAL A 165 23.11 -23.55 -0.83
N ASP A 166 24.34 -23.32 -0.37
CA ASP A 166 25.38 -24.32 -0.32
C ASP A 166 25.26 -25.12 0.98
N PRO A 167 25.00 -26.43 0.93
CA PRO A 167 24.83 -27.26 2.15
C PRO A 167 26.09 -27.33 3.02
N ALA A 168 27.25 -26.95 2.52
CA ALA A 168 28.48 -26.92 3.30
C ALA A 168 28.66 -25.66 4.15
N ARG A 169 27.77 -24.66 3.98
CA ARG A 169 27.84 -23.38 4.70
C ARG A 169 26.69 -23.22 5.69
N PRO A 170 26.93 -22.56 6.82
CA PRO A 170 25.84 -22.20 7.73
C PRO A 170 24.89 -21.19 7.06
N THR A 171 23.62 -21.23 7.45
CA THR A 171 22.57 -20.42 6.88
C THR A 171 22.06 -19.39 7.87
N ALA A 172 21.99 -18.12 7.45
CA ALA A 172 21.36 -17.03 8.18
C ALA A 172 19.98 -16.71 7.58
N GLY A 173 18.97 -16.61 8.44
CA GLY A 173 17.64 -16.11 8.08
C GLY A 173 17.56 -14.61 8.32
N ILE A 174 17.04 -13.87 7.34
CA ILE A 174 16.71 -12.44 7.50
C ILE A 174 15.19 -12.32 7.31
N VAL A 175 14.52 -11.64 8.24
CA VAL A 175 13.09 -11.38 8.13
C VAL A 175 12.85 -9.88 8.09
N PHE A 176 12.04 -9.44 7.16
CA PHE A 176 11.68 -8.03 7.00
C PHE A 176 10.21 -7.84 6.63
N TYR A 177 9.72 -6.62 6.72
CA TYR A 177 8.31 -6.36 6.50
C TYR A 177 7.92 -6.45 5.02
N ARG A 178 6.73 -7.06 4.76
CA ARG A 178 6.11 -7.08 3.44
C ARG A 178 5.98 -5.68 2.84
N SER A 179 5.70 -4.67 3.66
CA SER A 179 5.61 -3.29 3.20
C SER A 179 6.91 -2.78 2.57
N GLU A 180 8.06 -3.21 3.05
CA GLU A 180 9.37 -2.87 2.46
C GLU A 180 9.57 -3.57 1.11
N TRP A 181 9.14 -4.83 1.02
CA TRP A 181 9.14 -5.56 -0.25
C TRP A 181 8.24 -4.89 -1.31
N ILE A 182 7.04 -4.46 -0.91
CA ILE A 182 6.09 -3.75 -1.79
C ILE A 182 6.64 -2.40 -2.25
N MET A 183 7.35 -1.67 -1.39
CA MET A 183 7.99 -0.40 -1.73
C MET A 183 9.07 -0.53 -2.80
N GLY A 184 9.70 -1.70 -2.91
CA GLY A 184 10.75 -1.98 -3.89
C GLY A 184 12.08 -1.28 -3.60
N ASP A 185 12.25 -0.66 -2.43
CA ASP A 185 13.55 -0.12 -2.00
C ASP A 185 14.32 -1.20 -1.22
N PHE A 186 15.19 -1.87 -1.93
CA PHE A 186 16.01 -2.95 -1.40
C PHE A 186 17.45 -2.56 -1.08
N THR A 187 17.77 -1.28 -1.03
CA THR A 187 19.15 -0.81 -0.81
C THR A 187 19.73 -1.37 0.48
N TYR A 188 19.01 -1.21 1.59
CA TYR A 188 19.42 -1.73 2.90
C TYR A 188 19.48 -3.27 2.91
N HIS A 189 18.44 -3.93 2.40
CA HIS A 189 18.33 -5.39 2.37
C HIS A 189 19.44 -6.03 1.53
N THR A 190 19.76 -5.42 0.36
CA THR A 190 20.86 -5.85 -0.49
C THR A 190 22.19 -5.77 0.25
N ALA A 191 22.48 -4.64 0.91
CA ALA A 191 23.70 -4.46 1.67
C ALA A 191 23.83 -5.50 2.79
N LEU A 192 22.73 -5.80 3.52
CA LEU A 192 22.71 -6.79 4.58
C LEU A 192 22.96 -8.21 4.04
N VAL A 193 22.27 -8.61 2.97
CA VAL A 193 22.46 -9.91 2.31
C VAL A 193 23.92 -10.07 1.90
N ARG A 194 24.50 -9.06 1.21
CA ARG A 194 25.89 -9.12 0.75
C ARG A 194 26.90 -9.19 1.89
N ALA A 195 26.64 -8.54 3.01
CA ALA A 195 27.51 -8.61 4.18
C ALA A 195 27.54 -10.05 4.78
N PHE A 196 26.40 -10.73 4.88
CA PHE A 196 26.35 -12.12 5.34
C PHE A 196 27.01 -13.10 4.36
N GLU A 197 26.77 -12.92 3.05
CA GLU A 197 27.43 -13.73 2.01
C GLU A 197 28.94 -13.58 2.04
N ALA A 198 29.43 -12.33 2.20
CA ALA A 198 30.86 -12.05 2.32
C ALA A 198 31.48 -12.69 3.58
N ALA A 199 30.71 -12.89 4.64
CA ALA A 199 31.12 -13.62 5.82
C ALA A 199 31.05 -15.15 5.67
N GLY A 200 30.73 -15.67 4.46
CA GLY A 200 30.69 -17.11 4.16
C GLY A 200 29.40 -17.81 4.54
N LEU A 201 28.34 -17.07 4.77
CA LEU A 201 27.01 -17.62 5.12
C LEU A 201 26.13 -17.74 3.87
N ASN A 202 25.25 -18.74 3.86
CA ASN A 202 24.03 -18.68 3.05
C ASN A 202 23.08 -17.69 3.67
N VAL A 203 22.23 -17.06 2.86
CA VAL A 203 21.21 -16.12 3.36
C VAL A 203 19.85 -16.52 2.81
N ILE A 204 18.84 -16.56 3.68
CA ILE A 204 17.44 -16.72 3.27
C ILE A 204 16.68 -15.48 3.73
N PRO A 205 16.55 -14.47 2.87
CA PRO A 205 15.79 -13.25 3.18
C PRO A 205 14.29 -13.50 2.90
N VAL A 206 13.45 -13.27 3.90
CA VAL A 206 12.00 -13.53 3.86
C VAL A 206 11.24 -12.26 4.22
N PHE A 207 10.35 -11.84 3.33
CA PHE A 207 9.38 -10.80 3.67
C PHE A 207 8.08 -11.42 4.18
N THR A 208 7.45 -10.78 5.16
CA THR A 208 6.16 -11.21 5.71
C THR A 208 5.45 -10.11 6.48
N ASN A 209 4.18 -10.32 6.79
CA ASN A 209 3.46 -9.56 7.79
C ASN A 209 3.65 -10.18 9.18
N THR A 210 3.63 -9.34 10.20
CA THR A 210 3.67 -9.80 11.60
C THR A 210 2.31 -10.24 12.14
N LEU A 211 1.22 -9.70 11.56
CA LEU A 211 -0.13 -10.01 11.97
C LEU A 211 -0.76 -11.00 10.99
N ALA A 212 -1.29 -12.09 11.56
CA ALA A 212 -2.11 -13.02 10.80
C ALA A 212 -3.43 -12.37 10.41
N ASN A 213 -3.89 -12.66 9.20
CA ASN A 213 -5.23 -12.30 8.74
C ASN A 213 -5.77 -13.40 7.85
N ALA A 214 -6.64 -14.24 8.42
CA ALA A 214 -7.19 -15.40 7.72
C ALA A 214 -8.05 -15.01 6.49
N GLU A 215 -8.76 -13.89 6.55
CA GLU A 215 -9.56 -13.39 5.42
C GLU A 215 -8.69 -12.98 4.22
N LEU A 216 -7.46 -12.56 4.49
CA LEU A 216 -6.49 -12.14 3.49
C LEU A 216 -5.52 -13.25 3.11
N GLY A 217 -5.59 -14.44 3.73
CA GLY A 217 -4.60 -15.48 3.53
C GLY A 217 -3.20 -15.16 4.08
N SER A 218 -3.07 -14.13 4.94
CA SER A 218 -1.80 -13.81 5.61
C SER A 218 -1.58 -14.77 6.78
N PRO A 219 -0.57 -15.68 6.72
CA PRO A 219 -0.36 -16.67 7.75
C PRO A 219 0.20 -16.04 9.04
N PRO A 220 0.10 -16.76 10.18
CA PRO A 220 0.80 -16.40 11.39
C PRO A 220 2.32 -16.32 11.16
N PHE A 221 2.97 -15.38 11.85
CA PHE A 221 4.42 -15.18 11.73
C PHE A 221 5.22 -16.48 11.99
N ALA A 222 4.84 -17.24 13.03
CA ALA A 222 5.48 -18.51 13.35
C ALA A 222 5.39 -19.55 12.22
N GLU A 223 4.26 -19.61 11.52
CA GLU A 223 4.07 -20.48 10.36
C GLU A 223 4.98 -20.08 9.21
N THR A 224 5.11 -18.78 8.96
CA THR A 224 6.04 -18.24 7.95
C THR A 224 7.48 -18.64 8.29
N LEU A 225 7.92 -18.45 9.53
CA LEU A 225 9.26 -18.86 9.95
C LEU A 225 9.49 -20.36 9.75
N HIS A 226 8.53 -21.18 10.15
CA HIS A 226 8.62 -22.62 9.97
C HIS A 226 8.75 -23.01 8.49
N ARG A 227 7.96 -22.39 7.63
CA ARG A 227 7.94 -22.66 6.19
C ARG A 227 9.28 -22.37 5.50
N TYR A 228 9.96 -21.30 5.90
CA TYR A 228 11.16 -20.82 5.20
C TYR A 228 12.47 -21.24 5.85
N PHE A 229 12.49 -21.58 7.13
CA PHE A 229 13.73 -21.85 7.86
C PHE A 229 13.85 -23.28 8.38
N TYR A 230 12.78 -24.04 8.41
CA TYR A 230 12.76 -25.44 8.85
C TYR A 230 12.25 -26.36 7.71
#